data_e3923b9aed1bc98055a59859784f2c05
#
_entry.id   e3923b9aed1bc98055a59859784f2c05
#
_cell.length_a   1.000
_cell.length_b   1.000
_cell.length_c   1.000
_cell.angle_alpha   90.00
_cell.angle_beta   90.00
_cell.angle_gamma   90.00
#
_symmetry.space_group_name_H-M   'P 1'
#
loop_
_entity.id
_entity.type
_entity.pdbx_description
1 polymer ?
#
loop_
_entity_poly.entity_id
_entity_poly.type
_entity_poly.pdbx_seq_one_letter_code
_entity_poly.pdbx_strand_id
1 'polypeptide(L)'
;MKQQLSSDHSVYFEPLLPWQQPAWNHLISRYDRLPHGLLFAGMQGIGKRAFVWRFVAWLLCDNRLQTIGSPNQQGACGHCQSCQWLQSGTHPDLQVLPDSSLPMMLDSEDKEVTKKSKGTTKKTQKKSDTVSSEPAKTSIKVDEIRDLQPFISQGSSGRRVCVIDNADMMTVAAANALLKTLEEPREGIHLLLITDWPTKLLPTIKSRVQQVAIDHIQRDKVTDYLTNFVKQNNVIPFSNEGSLTVQIEQALKLANGAPLAALDMLDSDWYKHRDTWIKVWLALRVGKRSSIAASDYWQKNLSIDDFIKLSEFMLMDFSRLSLGLDPLQADLNLGGYASITELTLELIQQVMGLIEDVKIARYQNVQDKMAYDRLMSSLAAL
;
A
#
# COMPACT_ATOMS: atom_id res chain seq x y z
N MET A 1 -5.25 -7.71 6.14
CA MET A 1 -4.37 -8.49 7.05
C MET A 1 -3.29 -7.58 7.57
N LYS A 2 -3.36 -7.17 8.83
CA LYS A 2 -2.16 -6.79 9.55
C LYS A 2 -1.36 -8.08 9.64
N GLN A 3 -0.25 -8.18 8.91
CA GLN A 3 0.67 -9.29 9.06
C GLN A 3 0.94 -9.47 10.54
N GLN A 4 0.48 -10.57 11.13
CA GLN A 4 1.15 -11.13 12.30
C GLN A 4 2.50 -11.67 11.82
N LEU A 5 3.36 -10.78 11.36
CA LEU A 5 4.78 -11.00 11.40
C LEU A 5 5.11 -11.01 12.89
N SER A 6 5.70 -12.12 13.32
CA SER A 6 6.18 -12.31 14.69
C SER A 6 6.74 -11.00 15.22
N SER A 7 6.37 -10.62 16.43
CA SER A 7 6.66 -9.37 17.13
C SER A 7 8.15 -9.00 17.27
N ASP A 8 9.06 -9.68 16.58
CA ASP A 8 10.51 -9.54 16.72
C ASP A 8 11.25 -9.04 15.48
N HIS A 9 10.59 -8.82 14.35
CA HIS A 9 11.29 -8.34 13.15
C HIS A 9 10.76 -6.98 12.71
N SER A 10 11.58 -5.94 12.90
CA SER A 10 11.29 -4.64 12.30
C SER A 10 11.35 -4.78 10.77
N VAL A 11 10.60 -3.94 10.04
CA VAL A 11 10.54 -3.89 8.56
C VAL A 11 11.93 -3.86 7.90
N TYR A 12 12.93 -3.37 8.61
CA TYR A 12 14.32 -3.31 8.17
C TYR A 12 15.00 -4.67 7.98
N PHE A 13 14.48 -5.72 8.62
CA PHE A 13 15.10 -7.05 8.66
C PHE A 13 14.21 -8.13 8.05
N GLU A 14 13.09 -7.75 7.43
CA GLU A 14 12.23 -8.71 6.73
C GLU A 14 13.00 -9.47 5.64
N PRO A 15 12.71 -10.76 5.43
CA PRO A 15 13.35 -11.54 4.39
C PRO A 15 12.99 -11.00 3.01
N LEU A 16 13.92 -11.14 2.05
CA LEU A 16 13.65 -10.80 0.66
C LEU A 16 12.60 -11.75 0.07
N LEU A 17 11.71 -11.17 -0.71
CA LEU A 17 10.78 -11.96 -1.50
C LEU A 17 11.51 -12.62 -2.70
N PRO A 18 11.10 -13.82 -3.14
CA PRO A 18 11.83 -14.58 -4.16
C PRO A 18 12.12 -13.83 -5.46
N TRP A 19 11.22 -12.96 -5.87
CA TRP A 19 11.37 -12.13 -7.08
C TRP A 19 12.28 -10.92 -6.90
N GLN A 20 12.61 -10.55 -5.67
CA GLN A 20 13.47 -9.41 -5.35
C GLN A 20 14.96 -9.75 -5.36
N GLN A 21 15.29 -11.03 -5.28
CA GLN A 21 16.69 -11.49 -5.18
C GLN A 21 17.61 -11.00 -6.31
N PRO A 22 17.17 -10.98 -7.60
CA PRO A 22 18.02 -10.45 -8.68
C PRO A 22 18.37 -8.97 -8.51
N ALA A 23 17.37 -8.14 -8.15
CA ALA A 23 17.55 -6.71 -7.90
C ALA A 23 18.46 -6.47 -6.69
N TRP A 24 18.31 -7.26 -5.64
CA TRP A 24 19.16 -7.23 -4.46
C TRP A 24 20.61 -7.53 -4.80
N ASN A 25 20.87 -8.65 -5.47
CA ASN A 25 22.21 -9.06 -5.88
C ASN A 25 22.88 -8.00 -6.76
N HIS A 26 22.11 -7.39 -7.65
CA HIS A 26 22.61 -6.29 -8.50
C HIS A 26 23.03 -5.06 -7.68
N LEU A 27 22.26 -4.66 -6.68
CA LEU A 27 22.59 -3.52 -5.83
C LEU A 27 23.80 -3.78 -4.94
N ILE A 28 23.86 -4.93 -4.26
CA ILE A 28 24.96 -5.24 -3.33
C ILE A 28 26.29 -5.44 -4.05
N SER A 29 26.27 -5.99 -5.28
CA SER A 29 27.49 -6.17 -6.09
C SER A 29 28.11 -4.85 -6.53
N ARG A 30 27.35 -3.76 -6.49
CA ARG A 30 27.80 -2.41 -6.90
C ARG A 30 28.01 -1.46 -5.72
N TYR A 31 28.19 -1.99 -4.52
CA TYR A 31 28.30 -1.19 -3.29
C TYR A 31 29.23 0.03 -3.41
N ASP A 32 30.43 -0.16 -3.93
CA ASP A 32 31.45 0.92 -4.05
C ASP A 32 31.14 1.91 -5.18
N ARG A 33 30.20 1.58 -6.06
CA ARG A 33 29.78 2.38 -7.22
C ARG A 33 28.28 2.59 -7.28
N LEU A 34 27.63 2.62 -6.10
CA LEU A 34 26.19 2.87 -6.04
C LEU A 34 25.88 4.28 -6.53
N PRO A 35 24.91 4.43 -7.42
CA PRO A 35 24.43 5.76 -7.82
C PRO A 35 23.92 6.54 -6.60
N HIS A 36 24.07 7.84 -6.63
CA HIS A 36 23.53 8.72 -5.59
C HIS A 36 22.00 8.80 -5.61
N GLY A 37 21.36 8.66 -6.78
CA GLY A 37 19.90 8.65 -6.96
C GLY A 37 19.43 7.29 -7.46
N LEU A 38 18.60 6.60 -6.67
CA LEU A 38 17.96 5.34 -7.03
C LEU A 38 16.44 5.50 -7.02
N LEU A 39 15.78 4.97 -8.05
CA LEU A 39 14.33 4.96 -8.19
C LEU A 39 13.79 3.54 -8.09
N PHE A 40 12.98 3.29 -7.09
CA PHE A 40 12.25 2.05 -6.86
C PHE A 40 10.80 2.23 -7.34
N ALA A 41 10.60 1.97 -8.61
CA ALA A 41 9.31 2.16 -9.28
C ALA A 41 8.63 0.81 -9.55
N GLY A 42 7.31 0.81 -9.55
CA GLY A 42 6.50 -0.35 -9.88
C GLY A 42 5.12 -0.28 -9.23
N MET A 43 4.22 -1.20 -9.59
CA MET A 43 2.87 -1.23 -9.04
C MET A 43 2.87 -1.50 -7.53
N GLN A 44 1.80 -1.09 -6.86
CA GLN A 44 1.57 -1.40 -5.45
C GLN A 44 1.45 -2.93 -5.25
N GLY A 45 1.95 -3.45 -4.13
CA GLY A 45 1.84 -4.88 -3.80
C GLY A 45 2.94 -5.78 -4.36
N ILE A 46 4.05 -5.22 -4.89
CA ILE A 46 5.25 -6.01 -5.26
C ILE A 46 6.30 -6.09 -4.15
N GLY A 47 6.05 -5.44 -2.99
CA GLY A 47 6.95 -5.45 -1.84
C GLY A 47 8.12 -4.46 -1.92
N LYS A 48 8.03 -3.40 -2.75
CA LYS A 48 9.15 -2.47 -2.94
C LYS A 48 9.52 -1.65 -1.70
N ARG A 49 8.55 -1.28 -0.85
CA ARG A 49 8.84 -0.55 0.39
C ARG A 49 9.66 -1.38 1.36
N ALA A 50 9.24 -2.63 1.64
CA ALA A 50 10.01 -3.56 2.48
C ALA A 50 11.42 -3.79 1.92
N PHE A 51 11.54 -3.93 0.59
CA PHE A 51 12.83 -4.04 -0.08
C PHE A 51 13.72 -2.82 0.18
N VAL A 52 13.18 -1.61 0.03
CA VAL A 52 13.94 -0.35 0.25
C VAL A 52 14.36 -0.22 1.71
N TRP A 53 13.48 -0.51 2.68
CA TRP A 53 13.84 -0.46 4.09
C TRP A 53 14.94 -1.45 4.45
N ARG A 54 14.86 -2.67 3.91
CA ARG A 54 15.96 -3.64 4.05
C ARG A 54 17.28 -3.12 3.42
N PHE A 55 17.19 -2.45 2.28
CA PHE A 55 18.35 -1.87 1.61
C PHE A 55 18.93 -0.70 2.40
N VAL A 56 18.09 0.16 2.98
CA VAL A 56 18.53 1.23 3.91
C VAL A 56 19.28 0.63 5.10
N ALA A 57 18.72 -0.40 5.74
CA ALA A 57 19.38 -1.07 6.85
C ALA A 57 20.75 -1.64 6.46
N TRP A 58 20.84 -2.26 5.28
CA TRP A 58 22.11 -2.79 4.78
C TRP A 58 23.12 -1.69 4.47
N LEU A 59 22.70 -0.56 3.90
CA LEU A 59 23.58 0.57 3.59
C LEU A 59 24.19 1.21 4.84
N LEU A 60 23.40 1.35 5.89
CA LEU A 60 23.78 2.02 7.13
C LEU A 60 24.40 1.08 8.17
N CYS A 61 24.29 -0.25 8.00
CA CYS A 61 24.81 -1.21 8.96
C CYS A 61 26.35 -1.21 9.01
N ASP A 62 26.93 -1.11 10.22
CA ASP A 62 28.37 -1.16 10.44
C ASP A 62 28.96 -2.55 10.12
N ASN A 63 28.18 -3.61 10.40
CA ASN A 63 28.58 -5.02 10.24
C ASN A 63 27.74 -5.73 9.18
N ARG A 64 27.64 -5.14 7.98
CA ARG A 64 26.82 -5.72 6.91
C ARG A 64 27.34 -7.08 6.46
N LEU A 65 26.40 -8.03 6.33
CA LEU A 65 26.73 -9.37 5.83
C LEU A 65 26.83 -9.32 4.30
N GLN A 66 28.05 -9.54 3.79
CA GLN A 66 28.34 -9.52 2.35
C GLN A 66 28.29 -10.92 1.72
N THR A 67 27.93 -11.94 2.47
CA THR A 67 28.00 -13.33 2.01
C THR A 67 27.07 -13.57 0.82
N ILE A 68 27.66 -13.78 -0.34
CA ILE A 68 26.98 -14.23 -1.56
C ILE A 68 26.70 -15.72 -1.37
N GLY A 69 25.44 -16.13 -1.23
CA GLY A 69 25.13 -17.56 -1.19
C GLY A 69 23.79 -17.96 -0.59
N SER A 70 23.33 -17.31 0.49
CA SER A 70 22.02 -17.63 1.08
C SER A 70 21.17 -16.39 1.20
N PRO A 71 19.92 -16.41 0.72
CA PRO A 71 19.00 -15.24 0.78
C PRO A 71 18.80 -14.71 2.21
N ASN A 72 18.86 -15.59 3.21
CA ASN A 72 18.65 -15.23 4.61
C ASN A 72 19.91 -14.66 5.31
N GLN A 73 21.09 -14.71 4.67
CA GLN A 73 22.35 -14.22 5.23
C GLN A 73 22.79 -12.87 4.65
N GLN A 74 22.07 -12.37 3.64
CA GLN A 74 22.37 -11.09 3.02
C GLN A 74 21.51 -9.98 3.64
N GLY A 75 22.12 -9.07 4.40
CA GLY A 75 21.39 -7.97 5.00
C GLY A 75 22.16 -7.25 6.09
N ALA A 76 21.45 -6.43 6.84
CA ALA A 76 21.98 -5.79 8.05
C ALA A 76 22.09 -6.81 9.18
N CYS A 77 23.06 -6.59 10.10
CA CYS A 77 23.35 -7.54 11.18
C CYS A 77 22.24 -7.57 12.28
N GLY A 78 21.43 -6.51 12.39
CA GLY A 78 20.33 -6.42 13.36
C GLY A 78 20.73 -6.03 14.79
N HIS A 79 22.02 -5.98 15.13
CA HIS A 79 22.50 -5.80 16.51
C HIS A 79 23.57 -4.73 16.73
N CYS A 80 24.18 -4.17 15.67
CA CYS A 80 25.12 -3.04 15.82
C CYS A 80 24.37 -1.77 16.22
N GLN A 81 25.12 -0.74 16.64
CA GLN A 81 24.56 0.54 17.08
C GLN A 81 23.68 1.18 15.99
N SER A 82 24.14 1.17 14.75
CA SER A 82 23.37 1.67 13.62
C SER A 82 22.02 0.93 13.45
N CYS A 83 22.02 -0.43 13.53
CA CYS A 83 20.80 -1.20 13.47
C CYS A 83 19.81 -0.90 14.62
N GLN A 84 20.33 -0.64 15.83
CA GLN A 84 19.52 -0.24 16.98
C GLN A 84 18.88 1.14 16.78
N TRP A 85 19.61 2.10 16.24
CA TRP A 85 19.07 3.42 15.87
C TRP A 85 17.99 3.33 14.77
N LEU A 86 18.15 2.43 13.81
CA LEU A 86 17.09 2.17 12.81
C LEU A 86 15.83 1.63 13.46
N GLN A 87 15.97 0.65 14.36
CA GLN A 87 14.84 0.07 15.09
C GLN A 87 14.10 1.10 15.93
N SER A 88 14.81 2.02 16.57
CA SER A 88 14.22 3.11 17.37
C SER A 88 13.76 4.32 16.55
N GLY A 89 13.97 4.31 15.20
CA GLY A 89 13.60 5.44 14.33
C GLY A 89 14.44 6.71 14.55
N THR A 90 15.62 6.60 15.17
CA THR A 90 16.46 7.74 15.55
C THR A 90 17.82 7.77 14.86
N HIS A 91 17.96 7.09 13.73
CA HIS A 91 19.24 7.02 13.03
C HIS A 91 19.69 8.38 12.49
N PRO A 92 20.89 8.90 12.90
CA PRO A 92 21.31 10.25 12.54
C PRO A 92 21.60 10.44 11.04
N ASP A 93 21.94 9.36 10.32
CA ASP A 93 22.25 9.38 8.90
C ASP A 93 21.10 8.87 8.02
N LEU A 94 19.86 8.86 8.54
CA LEU A 94 18.63 8.56 7.81
C LEU A 94 17.66 9.72 7.90
N GLN A 95 17.18 10.16 6.74
CA GLN A 95 16.06 11.10 6.64
C GLN A 95 14.99 10.52 5.74
N VAL A 96 13.72 10.69 6.10
CA VAL A 96 12.57 10.12 5.38
C VAL A 96 11.56 11.21 5.07
N LEU A 97 11.01 11.22 3.88
CA LEU A 97 9.89 12.07 3.48
C LEU A 97 8.78 11.23 2.84
N PRO A 98 7.52 11.48 3.20
CA PRO A 98 7.10 12.25 4.39
C PRO A 98 7.50 11.53 5.69
N ASP A 99 7.60 12.25 6.80
CA ASP A 99 7.97 11.67 8.10
C ASP A 99 7.06 10.51 8.52
N SER A 100 5.80 10.56 8.11
CA SER A 100 4.82 9.49 8.33
C SER A 100 5.16 8.15 7.66
N SER A 101 6.09 8.14 6.71
CA SER A 101 6.57 6.93 6.05
C SER A 101 7.71 6.24 6.79
N LEU A 102 8.24 6.85 7.86
CA LEU A 102 9.26 6.23 8.69
C LEU A 102 8.69 4.99 9.39
N PRO A 103 9.28 3.79 9.23
CA PRO A 103 8.84 2.62 9.95
C PRO A 103 9.06 2.80 11.45
N MET A 104 7.97 2.96 12.21
CA MET A 104 8.02 2.95 13.66
C MET A 104 7.72 1.55 14.17
N MET A 105 8.34 1.14 15.26
CA MET A 105 7.89 -0.02 16.01
C MET A 105 6.47 0.25 16.51
N LEU A 106 5.55 -0.63 16.19
CA LEU A 106 4.24 -0.65 16.85
C LEU A 106 4.50 -1.08 18.29
N ASP A 107 4.55 -0.12 19.22
CA ASP A 107 4.53 -0.40 20.64
C ASP A 107 3.25 -1.17 20.96
N SER A 108 3.39 -2.46 21.20
CA SER A 108 2.37 -3.33 21.74
C SER A 108 2.25 -3.08 23.25
N GLU A 109 1.67 -1.96 23.64
CA GLU A 109 1.15 -1.75 24.99
C GLU A 109 -0.09 -0.85 24.95
N ASP A 110 -1.25 -1.49 24.70
CA ASP A 110 -2.51 -0.98 25.23
C ASP A 110 -2.48 -1.09 26.74
N LYS A 111 -2.01 -0.05 27.41
CA LYS A 111 -2.21 0.08 28.86
C LYS A 111 -3.65 0.45 29.12
N GLU A 112 -4.43 -0.52 29.59
CA GLU A 112 -5.70 -0.33 30.29
C GLU A 112 -5.58 0.83 31.29
N VAL A 113 -6.23 1.95 30.99
CA VAL A 113 -6.43 3.04 31.95
C VAL A 113 -7.55 2.61 32.89
N THR A 114 -7.17 1.99 33.99
CA THR A 114 -8.05 1.83 35.16
C THR A 114 -8.38 3.22 35.73
N LYS A 115 -9.67 3.56 35.60
CA LYS A 115 -10.28 4.68 36.32
C LYS A 115 -10.10 4.51 37.83
N LYS A 116 -9.46 5.47 38.50
CA LYS A 116 -9.77 5.83 39.90
C LYS A 116 -9.79 7.33 40.09
N SER A 117 -10.86 7.73 40.71
CA SER A 117 -11.39 9.05 40.97
C SER A 117 -10.64 9.84 42.07
N LYS A 118 -10.69 11.13 41.97
CA LYS A 118 -11.08 12.19 42.91
C LYS A 118 -10.09 13.33 43.00
N GLY A 119 -10.59 14.54 42.80
CA GLY A 119 -10.25 15.67 43.67
C GLY A 119 -9.83 16.98 42.99
N THR A 120 -10.81 17.88 42.74
CA THR A 120 -10.85 19.33 43.00
C THR A 120 -9.91 20.31 42.25
N THR A 121 -10.57 21.13 41.44
CA THR A 121 -10.43 22.58 41.16
C THR A 121 -9.08 23.22 40.91
N LYS A 122 -8.84 23.75 39.67
CA LYS A 122 -8.73 25.19 39.41
C LYS A 122 -8.73 25.48 37.90
N LYS A 123 -9.57 26.44 37.53
CA LYS A 123 -9.71 26.99 36.19
C LYS A 123 -8.39 27.62 35.72
N THR A 124 -7.88 27.21 34.57
CA THR A 124 -7.11 28.08 33.68
C THR A 124 -7.43 27.61 32.25
N GLN A 125 -7.99 28.50 31.47
CA GLN A 125 -8.30 28.29 30.05
C GLN A 125 -6.99 28.01 29.29
N LYS A 126 -6.81 26.78 28.86
CA LYS A 126 -5.93 26.43 27.73
C LYS A 126 -6.81 25.83 26.67
N LYS A 127 -6.72 26.40 25.48
CA LYS A 127 -7.34 25.89 24.26
C LYS A 127 -7.13 24.38 24.18
N SER A 128 -8.22 23.66 24.07
CA SER A 128 -8.25 22.26 23.72
C SER A 128 -7.78 22.14 22.27
N ASP A 129 -6.52 21.80 22.08
CA ASP A 129 -6.06 21.23 20.82
C ASP A 129 -6.72 19.85 20.73
N THR A 130 -7.85 19.81 20.07
CA THR A 130 -8.41 18.60 19.49
C THR A 130 -7.32 18.00 18.60
N VAL A 131 -6.86 16.81 18.97
CA VAL A 131 -6.09 15.95 18.08
C VAL A 131 -7.02 15.62 16.91
N SER A 132 -7.05 16.53 15.94
CA SER A 132 -7.57 16.25 14.62
C SER A 132 -6.60 15.22 14.03
N SER A 133 -7.08 14.02 13.76
CA SER A 133 -6.45 13.10 12.82
C SER A 133 -6.36 13.84 11.49
N GLU A 134 -5.23 14.54 11.26
CA GLU A 134 -4.96 15.12 9.95
C GLU A 134 -4.99 14.00 8.92
N PRO A 135 -5.71 14.16 7.80
CA PRO A 135 -5.64 13.23 6.70
C PRO A 135 -4.18 13.11 6.29
N ALA A 136 -3.71 11.87 6.08
CA ALA A 136 -2.34 11.59 5.65
C ALA A 136 -1.92 12.60 4.58
N LYS A 137 -0.81 13.32 4.80
CA LYS A 137 -0.31 14.37 3.89
C LYS A 137 -0.30 13.83 2.46
N THR A 138 -1.18 14.35 1.62
CA THR A 138 -1.38 13.86 0.26
C THR A 138 -0.33 14.40 -0.73
N SER A 139 0.51 15.37 -0.34
CA SER A 139 1.53 15.93 -1.24
C SER A 139 2.79 16.35 -0.49
N ILE A 140 3.96 16.08 -1.10
CA ILE A 140 5.26 16.53 -0.61
C ILE A 140 5.48 17.95 -1.13
N LYS A 141 5.63 18.91 -0.22
CA LYS A 141 5.79 20.34 -0.53
C LYS A 141 7.26 20.72 -0.69
N VAL A 142 7.49 21.88 -1.31
CA VAL A 142 8.84 22.40 -1.57
C VAL A 142 9.63 22.65 -0.27
N ASP A 143 8.95 23.07 0.79
CA ASP A 143 9.61 23.35 2.05
C ASP A 143 10.15 22.08 2.72
N GLU A 144 9.43 20.95 2.61
CA GLU A 144 9.92 19.65 3.09
C GLU A 144 11.20 19.20 2.35
N ILE A 145 11.32 19.49 1.06
CA ILE A 145 12.56 19.23 0.30
C ILE A 145 13.68 20.21 0.71
N ARG A 146 13.35 21.47 1.01
CA ARG A 146 14.34 22.45 1.50
C ARG A 146 14.87 22.09 2.88
N ASP A 147 14.04 21.55 3.74
CA ASP A 147 14.42 21.10 5.08
C ASP A 147 15.41 19.91 5.05
N LEU A 148 15.50 19.19 3.93
CA LEU A 148 16.55 18.19 3.70
C LEU A 148 17.94 18.79 3.41
N GLN A 149 18.03 20.04 2.98
CA GLN A 149 19.29 20.64 2.53
C GLN A 149 20.38 20.64 3.61
N PRO A 150 20.10 20.96 4.89
CA PRO A 150 21.10 20.85 5.94
C PRO A 150 21.65 19.43 6.10
N PHE A 151 20.78 18.41 6.05
CA PHE A 151 21.17 17.00 6.13
C PHE A 151 22.06 16.59 4.94
N ILE A 152 21.69 17.00 3.75
CA ILE A 152 22.41 16.68 2.51
C ILE A 152 23.74 17.47 2.41
N SER A 153 23.78 18.69 2.94
CA SER A 153 24.93 19.60 2.81
C SER A 153 26.04 19.32 3.83
N GLN A 154 25.73 18.70 4.95
CA GLN A 154 26.71 18.35 5.97
C GLN A 154 27.57 17.18 5.48
N GLY A 155 28.89 17.33 5.53
CA GLY A 155 29.83 16.22 5.29
C GLY A 155 29.64 15.12 6.34
N SER A 156 29.64 13.88 5.92
CA SER A 156 29.64 12.72 6.81
C SER A 156 30.88 11.88 6.55
N SER A 157 31.42 11.26 7.60
CA SER A 157 32.47 10.24 7.45
C SER A 157 31.94 8.89 6.96
N GLY A 158 30.63 8.75 6.86
CA GLY A 158 29.89 7.55 6.44
C GLY A 158 28.91 7.80 5.31
N ARG A 159 28.00 6.87 5.13
CA ARG A 159 26.89 7.00 4.16
C ARG A 159 25.69 7.65 4.82
N ARG A 160 25.05 8.54 4.11
CA ARG A 160 23.76 9.13 4.48
C ARG A 160 22.70 8.73 3.47
N VAL A 161 21.52 8.40 3.96
CA VAL A 161 20.41 7.94 3.14
C VAL A 161 19.22 8.87 3.35
N CYS A 162 18.68 9.36 2.26
CA CYS A 162 17.41 10.08 2.24
C CYS A 162 16.39 9.25 1.44
N VAL A 163 15.29 8.87 2.07
CA VAL A 163 14.17 8.15 1.44
C VAL A 163 13.05 9.12 1.15
N ILE A 164 12.59 9.16 -0.09
CA ILE A 164 11.40 9.90 -0.50
C ILE A 164 10.35 8.88 -0.93
N ASP A 165 9.43 8.55 -0.01
CA ASP A 165 8.33 7.64 -0.31
C ASP A 165 7.18 8.41 -0.97
N ASN A 166 6.43 7.73 -1.83
CA ASN A 166 5.41 8.35 -2.67
C ASN A 166 5.95 9.56 -3.46
N ALA A 167 7.10 9.40 -4.11
CA ALA A 167 7.77 10.46 -4.85
C ALA A 167 6.89 11.07 -5.97
N ASP A 168 5.88 10.35 -6.45
CA ASP A 168 4.85 10.84 -7.37
C ASP A 168 3.90 11.87 -6.75
N MET A 169 3.90 12.03 -5.42
CA MET A 169 3.11 13.02 -4.71
C MET A 169 3.87 14.35 -4.48
N MET A 170 5.10 14.46 -4.97
CA MET A 170 5.82 15.74 -4.96
C MET A 170 5.11 16.78 -5.82
N THR A 171 4.95 17.98 -5.28
CA THR A 171 4.56 19.13 -6.11
C THR A 171 5.65 19.43 -7.15
N VAL A 172 5.29 20.09 -8.25
CA VAL A 172 6.27 20.47 -9.29
C VAL A 172 7.40 21.33 -8.70
N ALA A 173 7.09 22.21 -7.75
CA ALA A 173 8.07 23.03 -7.06
C ALA A 173 9.01 22.20 -6.19
N ALA A 174 8.49 21.17 -5.49
CA ALA A 174 9.29 20.23 -4.70
C ALA A 174 10.23 19.40 -5.58
N ALA A 175 9.70 18.86 -6.68
CA ALA A 175 10.49 18.09 -7.63
C ALA A 175 11.62 18.94 -8.26
N ASN A 176 11.35 20.19 -8.64
CA ASN A 176 12.37 21.10 -9.16
C ASN A 176 13.42 21.46 -8.10
N ALA A 177 13.04 21.63 -6.83
CA ALA A 177 14.01 21.85 -5.75
C ALA A 177 14.95 20.66 -5.53
N LEU A 178 14.46 19.44 -5.75
CA LEU A 178 15.26 18.21 -5.64
C LEU A 178 16.29 18.06 -6.79
N LEU A 179 16.02 18.64 -7.97
CA LEU A 179 16.89 18.50 -9.15
C LEU A 179 18.32 18.96 -8.85
N LYS A 180 18.49 20.06 -8.11
CA LYS A 180 19.83 20.57 -7.77
C LYS A 180 20.67 19.51 -7.00
N THR A 181 20.03 18.79 -6.07
CA THR A 181 20.69 17.74 -5.31
C THR A 181 21.01 16.51 -6.16
N LEU A 182 20.16 16.21 -7.14
CA LEU A 182 20.38 15.09 -8.07
C LEU A 182 21.46 15.42 -9.12
N GLU A 183 21.65 16.71 -9.48
CA GLU A 183 22.67 17.15 -10.45
C GLU A 183 24.06 17.28 -9.83
N GLU A 184 24.13 17.74 -8.58
CA GLU A 184 25.37 17.98 -7.85
C GLU A 184 25.39 17.14 -6.57
N PRO A 185 25.45 15.79 -6.69
CA PRO A 185 25.41 14.92 -5.53
C PRO A 185 26.69 15.04 -4.71
N ARG A 186 26.53 15.10 -3.39
CA ARG A 186 27.68 15.00 -2.49
C ARG A 186 28.07 13.55 -2.29
N GLU A 187 29.37 13.31 -2.13
CA GLU A 187 29.89 11.99 -1.86
C GLU A 187 29.31 11.41 -0.57
N GLY A 188 28.97 10.13 -0.58
CA GLY A 188 28.38 9.41 0.55
C GLY A 188 26.87 9.62 0.74
N ILE A 189 26.20 10.44 -0.07
CA ILE A 189 24.75 10.66 0.02
C ILE A 189 24.00 9.85 -1.01
N HIS A 190 22.98 9.12 -0.56
CA HIS A 190 22.09 8.35 -1.41
C HIS A 190 20.64 8.81 -1.26
N LEU A 191 20.02 9.14 -2.38
CA LEU A 191 18.60 9.49 -2.50
C LEU A 191 17.83 8.28 -3.04
N LEU A 192 16.92 7.75 -2.25
CA LEU A 192 16.09 6.59 -2.60
C LEU A 192 14.66 7.06 -2.81
N LEU A 193 14.22 7.09 -4.04
CA LEU A 193 12.86 7.49 -4.41
C LEU A 193 11.99 6.25 -4.58
N ILE A 194 10.82 6.22 -3.95
CA ILE A 194 9.84 5.13 -4.07
C ILE A 194 8.59 5.69 -4.73
N THR A 195 8.06 5.02 -5.75
CA THR A 195 6.80 5.41 -6.39
C THR A 195 5.98 4.21 -6.83
N ASP A 196 4.66 4.33 -6.68
CA ASP A 196 3.67 3.41 -7.26
C ASP A 196 3.26 3.84 -8.68
N TRP A 197 3.49 5.11 -9.03
CA TRP A 197 3.07 5.73 -10.27
C TRP A 197 4.23 6.41 -11.01
N PRO A 198 5.15 5.66 -11.62
CA PRO A 198 6.32 6.23 -12.27
C PRO A 198 5.98 7.19 -13.42
N THR A 199 4.76 7.09 -13.98
CA THR A 199 4.27 8.01 -15.03
C THR A 199 3.98 9.41 -14.51
N LYS A 200 3.70 9.58 -13.22
CA LYS A 200 3.46 10.87 -12.57
C LYS A 200 4.76 11.63 -12.22
N LEU A 201 5.89 10.93 -12.16
CA LEU A 201 7.19 11.57 -11.91
C LEU A 201 7.62 12.41 -13.11
N LEU A 202 8.17 13.59 -12.82
CA LEU A 202 8.74 14.45 -13.87
C LEU A 202 9.85 13.73 -14.65
N PRO A 203 9.88 13.86 -15.98
CA PRO A 203 10.94 13.30 -16.82
C PRO A 203 12.34 13.74 -16.38
N THR A 204 12.46 14.98 -15.87
CA THR A 204 13.71 15.56 -15.35
C THR A 204 14.25 14.83 -14.13
N ILE A 205 13.39 14.31 -13.24
CA ILE A 205 13.79 13.45 -12.12
C ILE A 205 14.24 12.09 -12.66
N LYS A 206 13.41 11.47 -13.52
CA LYS A 206 13.71 10.12 -14.09
C LYS A 206 15.03 10.06 -14.84
N SER A 207 15.43 11.13 -15.51
CA SER A 207 16.71 11.18 -16.24
C SER A 207 17.95 11.25 -15.33
N ARG A 208 17.78 11.56 -14.03
CA ARG A 208 18.88 11.77 -13.07
C ARG A 208 18.97 10.68 -12.00
N VAL A 209 18.03 9.75 -12.01
CA VAL A 209 18.03 8.62 -11.07
C VAL A 209 18.15 7.31 -11.82
N GLN A 210 18.83 6.33 -11.22
CA GLN A 210 18.88 4.98 -11.79
C GLN A 210 17.69 4.18 -11.30
N GLN A 211 16.87 3.67 -12.21
CA GLN A 211 15.78 2.78 -11.85
C GLN A 211 16.29 1.40 -11.47
N VAL A 212 15.81 0.87 -10.36
CA VAL A 212 16.05 -0.49 -9.88
C VAL A 212 14.91 -1.37 -10.36
N ALA A 213 15.24 -2.42 -11.12
CA ALA A 213 14.26 -3.34 -11.68
C ALA A 213 13.77 -4.35 -10.62
N ILE A 214 12.78 -3.93 -9.81
CA ILE A 214 12.12 -4.80 -8.82
C ILE A 214 10.90 -5.51 -9.42
N ASP A 215 10.40 -5.02 -10.53
CA ASP A 215 9.18 -5.43 -11.21
C ASP A 215 9.35 -6.66 -12.11
N HIS A 216 10.56 -7.22 -12.19
CA HIS A 216 10.84 -8.45 -12.95
C HIS A 216 10.34 -9.69 -12.20
N ILE A 217 9.02 -9.85 -12.20
CA ILE A 217 8.32 -10.90 -11.47
C ILE A 217 8.21 -12.16 -12.32
N GLN A 218 8.92 -13.21 -11.95
CA GLN A 218 8.79 -14.53 -12.57
C GLN A 218 7.52 -15.20 -12.03
N ARG A 219 6.54 -15.44 -12.91
CA ARG A 219 5.20 -15.92 -12.54
C ARG A 219 5.24 -17.24 -11.74
N ASP A 220 6.09 -18.19 -12.15
CA ASP A 220 6.20 -19.49 -11.49
C ASP A 220 6.67 -19.33 -10.03
N LYS A 221 7.69 -18.52 -9.78
CA LYS A 221 8.19 -18.25 -8.42
C LYS A 221 7.16 -17.58 -7.53
N VAL A 222 6.33 -16.73 -8.12
CA VAL A 222 5.24 -16.07 -7.40
C VAL A 222 4.16 -17.06 -7.02
N THR A 223 3.71 -17.88 -7.96
CA THR A 223 2.66 -18.88 -7.71
C THR A 223 3.10 -19.87 -6.64
N ASP A 224 4.36 -20.34 -6.68
CA ASP A 224 4.92 -21.21 -5.67
C ASP A 224 4.98 -20.54 -4.28
N TYR A 225 5.46 -19.29 -4.24
CA TYR A 225 5.51 -18.52 -2.98
C TYR A 225 4.12 -18.33 -2.39
N LEU A 226 3.14 -17.88 -3.18
CA LEU A 226 1.78 -17.66 -2.73
C LEU A 226 1.11 -18.95 -2.26
N THR A 227 1.33 -20.04 -2.98
CA THR A 227 0.80 -21.36 -2.62
C THR A 227 1.33 -21.82 -1.26
N ASN A 228 2.64 -21.66 -1.04
CA ASN A 228 3.27 -22.01 0.22
C ASN A 228 2.80 -21.10 1.36
N PHE A 229 2.70 -19.78 1.11
CA PHE A 229 2.24 -18.80 2.08
C PHE A 229 0.80 -19.09 2.55
N VAL A 230 -0.12 -19.33 1.61
CA VAL A 230 -1.52 -19.64 1.88
C VAL A 230 -1.66 -20.92 2.69
N LYS A 231 -0.88 -21.96 2.37
CA LYS A 231 -0.87 -23.23 3.11
C LYS A 231 -0.33 -23.07 4.54
N GLN A 232 0.76 -22.32 4.72
CA GLN A 232 1.38 -22.13 6.03
C GLN A 232 0.54 -21.28 6.98
N ASN A 233 -0.16 -20.30 6.44
CA ASN A 233 -0.95 -19.35 7.24
C ASN A 233 -2.44 -19.71 7.33
N ASN A 234 -2.83 -20.92 6.85
CA ASN A 234 -4.22 -21.37 6.84
C ASN A 234 -5.20 -20.33 6.28
N VAL A 235 -4.77 -19.58 5.27
CA VAL A 235 -5.68 -18.69 4.55
C VAL A 235 -6.68 -19.56 3.82
N ILE A 236 -7.94 -19.57 4.29
CA ILE A 236 -8.98 -20.46 3.79
C ILE A 236 -9.39 -20.01 2.38
N PRO A 237 -9.24 -20.88 1.37
CA PRO A 237 -9.72 -20.59 0.02
C PRO A 237 -11.26 -20.46 0.03
N PHE A 238 -11.80 -19.45 -0.67
CA PHE A 238 -13.20 -19.04 -0.58
C PHE A 238 -14.21 -19.84 -1.38
N SER A 239 -13.78 -20.76 -2.21
CA SER A 239 -14.69 -21.61 -2.95
C SER A 239 -14.29 -23.08 -2.80
N ASN A 240 -15.28 -23.92 -2.58
CA ASN A 240 -15.12 -25.39 -2.68
C ASN A 240 -14.88 -25.84 -4.13
N GLU A 241 -14.91 -24.91 -5.10
CA GLU A 241 -14.79 -25.16 -6.52
C GLU A 241 -13.46 -24.59 -7.04
N GLY A 242 -12.53 -25.49 -7.33
CA GLY A 242 -11.23 -25.18 -7.93
C GLY A 242 -10.02 -25.48 -7.05
N SER A 243 -8.91 -25.82 -7.69
CA SER A 243 -7.65 -26.02 -6.97
C SER A 243 -7.13 -24.68 -6.41
N LEU A 244 -6.39 -24.72 -5.31
CA LEU A 244 -5.75 -23.54 -4.72
C LEU A 244 -4.95 -22.73 -5.77
N THR A 245 -4.32 -23.40 -6.70
CA THR A 245 -3.56 -22.78 -7.81
C THR A 245 -4.44 -21.90 -8.68
N VAL A 246 -5.64 -22.35 -9.02
CA VAL A 246 -6.60 -21.57 -9.84
C VAL A 246 -7.04 -20.31 -9.11
N GLN A 247 -7.29 -20.40 -7.81
CA GLN A 247 -7.68 -19.23 -7.00
C GLN A 247 -6.54 -18.21 -6.87
N ILE A 248 -5.30 -18.67 -6.70
CA ILE A 248 -4.11 -17.81 -6.68
C ILE A 248 -3.90 -17.14 -8.02
N GLU A 249 -4.04 -17.85 -9.12
CA GLU A 249 -3.92 -17.29 -10.48
C GLU A 249 -5.00 -16.24 -10.75
N GLN A 250 -6.22 -16.51 -10.31
CA GLN A 250 -7.33 -15.56 -10.39
C GLN A 250 -7.03 -14.27 -9.58
N ALA A 251 -6.59 -14.43 -8.33
CA ALA A 251 -6.24 -13.30 -7.49
C ALA A 251 -5.06 -12.49 -8.07
N LEU A 252 -4.04 -13.15 -8.61
CA LEU A 252 -2.93 -12.51 -9.31
C LEU A 252 -3.41 -11.73 -10.54
N LYS A 253 -4.33 -12.30 -11.33
CA LYS A 253 -4.92 -11.61 -12.47
C LYS A 253 -5.65 -10.35 -12.05
N LEU A 254 -6.47 -10.43 -10.99
CA LEU A 254 -7.21 -9.30 -10.44
C LEU A 254 -6.30 -8.22 -9.81
N ALA A 255 -5.18 -8.65 -9.25
CA ALA A 255 -4.16 -7.77 -8.69
C ALA A 255 -3.13 -7.27 -9.73
N ASN A 256 -3.41 -7.39 -11.04
CA ASN A 256 -2.50 -7.02 -12.13
C ASN A 256 -1.11 -7.67 -12.02
N GLY A 257 -1.01 -8.85 -11.44
CA GLY A 257 0.24 -9.58 -11.23
C GLY A 257 1.01 -9.17 -9.97
N ALA A 258 0.46 -8.31 -9.11
CA ALA A 258 1.10 -7.89 -7.86
C ALA A 258 0.90 -8.95 -6.76
N PRO A 259 1.97 -9.64 -6.29
CA PRO A 259 1.81 -10.81 -5.42
C PRO A 259 1.22 -10.51 -4.05
N LEU A 260 1.70 -9.46 -3.38
CA LEU A 260 1.20 -9.09 -2.05
C LEU A 260 -0.21 -8.52 -2.11
N ALA A 261 -0.56 -7.78 -3.18
CA ALA A 261 -1.93 -7.33 -3.39
C ALA A 261 -2.89 -8.51 -3.62
N ALA A 262 -2.44 -9.56 -4.30
CA ALA A 262 -3.21 -10.80 -4.46
C ALA A 262 -3.43 -11.52 -3.12
N LEU A 263 -2.40 -11.57 -2.24
CA LEU A 263 -2.54 -12.12 -0.88
C LEU A 263 -3.52 -11.31 -0.04
N ASP A 264 -3.38 -9.98 -0.03
CA ASP A 264 -4.29 -9.10 0.71
C ASP A 264 -5.74 -9.25 0.22
N MET A 265 -5.91 -9.47 -1.09
CA MET A 265 -7.21 -9.73 -1.68
C MET A 265 -7.79 -11.07 -1.18
N LEU A 266 -7.02 -12.16 -1.24
CA LEU A 266 -7.45 -13.48 -0.79
C LEU A 266 -7.82 -13.53 0.70
N ASP A 267 -7.20 -12.70 1.54
CA ASP A 267 -7.50 -12.63 2.97
C ASP A 267 -8.63 -11.65 3.30
N SER A 268 -8.95 -10.72 2.40
CA SER A 268 -9.90 -9.65 2.66
C SER A 268 -11.35 -10.14 2.74
N ASP A 269 -12.12 -9.53 3.64
CA ASP A 269 -13.54 -9.85 3.78
C ASP A 269 -14.36 -9.39 2.58
N TRP A 270 -13.99 -8.28 1.94
CA TRP A 270 -14.69 -7.80 0.76
C TRP A 270 -14.63 -8.81 -0.41
N TYR A 271 -13.50 -9.48 -0.59
CA TYR A 271 -13.34 -10.48 -1.65
C TYR A 271 -14.26 -11.69 -1.44
N LYS A 272 -14.47 -12.08 -0.19
CA LYS A 272 -15.40 -13.16 0.21
C LYS A 272 -16.86 -12.84 -0.09
N HIS A 273 -17.22 -11.56 -0.07
CA HIS A 273 -18.59 -11.11 -0.21
C HIS A 273 -19.03 -10.86 -1.67
N ARG A 274 -18.20 -11.17 -2.67
CA ARG A 274 -18.49 -10.92 -4.09
C ARG A 274 -19.78 -11.57 -4.58
N ASP A 275 -19.98 -12.85 -4.31
CA ASP A 275 -21.21 -13.58 -4.68
C ASP A 275 -22.45 -13.03 -3.94
N THR A 276 -22.28 -12.69 -2.68
CA THR A 276 -23.35 -12.06 -1.89
C THR A 276 -23.72 -10.68 -2.44
N TRP A 277 -22.74 -9.91 -2.89
CA TRP A 277 -22.97 -8.59 -3.49
C TRP A 277 -23.86 -8.70 -4.73
N ILE A 278 -23.58 -9.64 -5.64
CA ILE A 278 -24.40 -9.89 -6.84
C ILE A 278 -25.83 -10.25 -6.43
N LYS A 279 -26.01 -11.19 -5.50
CA LYS A 279 -27.31 -11.63 -5.04
C LYS A 279 -28.12 -10.49 -4.42
N VAL A 280 -27.49 -9.63 -3.62
CA VAL A 280 -28.13 -8.45 -3.02
C VAL A 280 -28.49 -7.44 -4.09
N TRP A 281 -27.58 -7.16 -5.05
CA TRP A 281 -27.85 -6.24 -6.15
C TRP A 281 -29.03 -6.72 -7.03
N LEU A 282 -29.06 -7.98 -7.42
CA LEU A 282 -30.18 -8.55 -8.17
C LEU A 282 -31.50 -8.45 -7.39
N ALA A 283 -31.47 -8.68 -6.06
CA ALA A 283 -32.66 -8.55 -5.23
C ALA A 283 -33.15 -7.09 -5.12
N LEU A 284 -32.24 -6.11 -5.13
CA LEU A 284 -32.56 -4.68 -5.19
C LEU A 284 -33.23 -4.34 -6.53
N ARG A 285 -32.64 -4.76 -7.65
CA ARG A 285 -33.13 -4.46 -8.99
C ARG A 285 -34.56 -5.00 -9.24
N VAL A 286 -34.84 -6.20 -8.74
CA VAL A 286 -36.17 -6.84 -8.87
C VAL A 286 -37.17 -6.34 -7.80
N GLY A 287 -36.75 -5.42 -6.92
CA GLY A 287 -37.62 -4.89 -5.85
C GLY A 287 -37.89 -5.88 -4.70
N LYS A 288 -37.21 -7.03 -4.66
CA LYS A 288 -37.33 -8.02 -3.57
C LYS A 288 -36.69 -7.56 -2.27
N ARG A 289 -35.80 -6.57 -2.35
CA ARG A 289 -35.10 -5.97 -1.19
C ARG A 289 -35.13 -4.46 -1.32
N SER A 290 -35.37 -3.75 -0.23
CA SER A 290 -35.31 -2.29 -0.22
C SER A 290 -33.83 -1.83 -0.07
N SER A 291 -33.52 -0.63 -0.59
CA SER A 291 -32.19 0.00 -0.45
C SER A 291 -31.78 0.14 1.01
N ILE A 292 -32.71 0.48 1.90
CA ILE A 292 -32.49 0.62 3.34
C ILE A 292 -32.09 -0.74 3.96
N ALA A 293 -32.84 -1.81 3.66
CA ALA A 293 -32.53 -3.14 4.18
C ALA A 293 -31.18 -3.70 3.65
N ALA A 294 -30.79 -3.32 2.43
CA ALA A 294 -29.48 -3.66 1.88
C ALA A 294 -28.36 -2.85 2.55
N SER A 295 -28.59 -1.56 2.78
CA SER A 295 -27.67 -0.68 3.52
C SER A 295 -27.40 -1.20 4.93
N ASP A 296 -28.45 -1.55 5.68
CA ASP A 296 -28.34 -2.11 7.04
C ASP A 296 -27.59 -3.45 7.06
N TYR A 297 -27.76 -4.26 6.02
CA TYR A 297 -27.03 -5.52 5.87
C TYR A 297 -25.53 -5.26 5.70
N TRP A 298 -25.14 -4.39 4.75
CA TRP A 298 -23.75 -4.14 4.45
C TRP A 298 -23.02 -3.42 5.57
N GLN A 299 -23.67 -2.47 6.23
CA GLN A 299 -23.10 -1.80 7.41
C GLN A 299 -22.72 -2.76 8.55
N LYS A 300 -23.44 -3.89 8.68
CA LYS A 300 -23.16 -4.90 9.71
C LYS A 300 -22.05 -5.88 9.32
N ASN A 301 -21.86 -6.12 8.02
CA ASN A 301 -21.02 -7.22 7.54
C ASN A 301 -19.69 -6.77 6.92
N LEU A 302 -19.57 -5.51 6.53
CA LEU A 302 -18.39 -5.02 5.82
C LEU A 302 -18.14 -3.56 6.18
N SER A 303 -16.86 -3.15 6.22
CA SER A 303 -16.53 -1.72 6.35
C SER A 303 -16.94 -0.96 5.10
N ILE A 304 -17.19 0.34 5.21
CA ILE A 304 -17.58 1.15 4.04
C ILE A 304 -16.45 1.19 3.00
N ASP A 305 -15.18 1.17 3.41
CA ASP A 305 -14.05 1.15 2.49
C ASP A 305 -13.99 -0.16 1.70
N ASP A 306 -14.21 -1.28 2.37
CA ASP A 306 -14.26 -2.60 1.74
C ASP A 306 -15.49 -2.73 0.84
N PHE A 307 -16.62 -2.17 1.24
CA PHE A 307 -17.82 -2.17 0.43
C PHE A 307 -17.67 -1.32 -0.84
N ILE A 308 -17.04 -0.16 -0.74
CA ILE A 308 -16.69 0.69 -1.90
C ILE A 308 -15.77 -0.09 -2.84
N LYS A 309 -14.70 -0.68 -2.32
CA LYS A 309 -13.73 -1.46 -3.09
C LYS A 309 -14.40 -2.65 -3.80
N LEU A 310 -15.25 -3.38 -3.10
CA LEU A 310 -16.04 -4.47 -3.68
C LEU A 310 -16.94 -3.97 -4.81
N SER A 311 -17.65 -2.86 -4.59
CA SER A 311 -18.56 -2.29 -5.59
C SER A 311 -17.80 -1.82 -6.84
N GLU A 312 -16.64 -1.21 -6.69
CA GLU A 312 -15.78 -0.84 -7.83
C GLU A 312 -15.35 -2.03 -8.67
N PHE A 313 -14.94 -3.12 -8.02
CA PHE A 313 -14.57 -4.35 -8.73
C PHE A 313 -15.74 -4.95 -9.50
N MET A 314 -16.94 -4.96 -8.92
CA MET A 314 -18.14 -5.48 -9.59
C MET A 314 -18.56 -4.60 -10.76
N LEU A 315 -18.56 -3.27 -10.58
CA LEU A 315 -18.91 -2.32 -11.64
C LEU A 315 -17.90 -2.31 -12.78
N MET A 316 -16.61 -2.57 -12.49
CA MET A 316 -15.59 -2.73 -13.53
C MET A 316 -15.91 -3.95 -14.41
N ASP A 317 -16.31 -5.08 -13.84
CA ASP A 317 -16.70 -6.24 -14.63
C ASP A 317 -18.01 -6.02 -15.37
N PHE A 318 -18.98 -5.28 -14.80
CA PHE A 318 -20.19 -4.89 -15.51
C PHE A 318 -19.86 -3.99 -16.71
N SER A 319 -18.93 -3.06 -16.56
CA SER A 319 -18.45 -2.23 -17.68
C SER A 319 -17.79 -3.06 -18.77
N ARG A 320 -17.00 -4.07 -18.42
CA ARG A 320 -16.37 -4.98 -19.37
C ARG A 320 -17.41 -5.77 -20.16
N LEU A 321 -18.40 -6.33 -19.45
CA LEU A 321 -19.49 -7.09 -20.08
C LEU A 321 -20.33 -6.22 -21.02
N SER A 322 -20.64 -4.97 -20.64
CA SER A 322 -21.38 -4.05 -21.51
C SER A 322 -20.60 -3.67 -22.78
N LEU A 323 -19.27 -3.78 -22.75
CA LEU A 323 -18.38 -3.59 -23.90
C LEU A 323 -18.11 -4.89 -24.69
N GLY A 324 -18.74 -6.01 -24.32
CA GLY A 324 -18.52 -7.31 -24.95
C GLY A 324 -17.16 -7.94 -24.59
N LEU A 325 -16.53 -7.53 -23.50
CA LEU A 325 -15.27 -8.08 -23.02
C LEU A 325 -15.53 -9.13 -21.92
N ASP A 326 -14.65 -10.11 -21.81
CA ASP A 326 -14.70 -11.09 -20.74
C ASP A 326 -14.52 -10.44 -19.37
N PRO A 327 -15.27 -10.87 -18.34
CA PRO A 327 -15.11 -10.37 -16.98
C PRO A 327 -13.72 -10.78 -16.42
N LEU A 328 -13.18 -9.96 -15.51
CA LEU A 328 -11.94 -10.30 -14.82
C LEU A 328 -12.17 -11.40 -13.79
N GLN A 329 -13.36 -11.41 -13.16
CA GLN A 329 -13.78 -12.38 -12.16
C GLN A 329 -14.49 -13.58 -12.83
N ALA A 330 -13.68 -14.44 -13.49
CA ALA A 330 -14.18 -15.57 -14.24
C ALA A 330 -14.85 -16.66 -13.37
N ASP A 331 -14.59 -16.66 -12.06
CA ASP A 331 -15.19 -17.53 -11.05
C ASP A 331 -16.65 -17.16 -10.72
N LEU A 332 -17.05 -15.93 -11.03
CA LEU A 332 -18.43 -15.46 -10.91
C LEU A 332 -19.07 -15.51 -12.29
N ASN A 333 -20.06 -16.35 -12.50
CA ASN A 333 -20.75 -16.45 -13.79
C ASN A 333 -21.59 -15.20 -14.11
N LEU A 334 -20.93 -14.03 -14.21
CA LEU A 334 -21.59 -12.74 -14.40
C LEU A 334 -22.34 -12.65 -15.72
N GLY A 335 -21.80 -13.23 -16.79
CA GLY A 335 -22.44 -13.27 -18.11
C GLY A 335 -23.72 -14.09 -18.18
N GLY A 336 -24.00 -14.93 -17.17
CA GLY A 336 -25.23 -15.70 -17.05
C GLY A 336 -26.44 -14.88 -16.57
N TYR A 337 -26.25 -13.65 -16.10
CA TYR A 337 -27.31 -12.79 -15.63
C TYR A 337 -27.75 -11.80 -16.72
N ALA A 338 -28.94 -12.01 -17.31
CA ALA A 338 -29.49 -11.11 -18.32
C ALA A 338 -29.55 -9.63 -17.83
N SER A 339 -29.82 -9.43 -16.54
CA SER A 339 -29.85 -8.09 -15.94
C SER A 339 -28.53 -7.33 -16.02
N ILE A 340 -27.38 -8.01 -16.14
CA ILE A 340 -26.05 -7.38 -16.27
C ILE A 340 -25.80 -6.99 -17.72
N THR A 341 -26.19 -7.83 -18.68
CA THR A 341 -26.00 -7.58 -20.12
C THR A 341 -26.87 -6.44 -20.66
N GLU A 342 -27.95 -6.11 -19.96
CA GLU A 342 -28.83 -4.99 -20.29
C GLU A 342 -28.33 -3.64 -19.76
N LEU A 343 -27.29 -3.62 -18.93
CA LEU A 343 -26.74 -2.38 -18.38
C LEU A 343 -26.03 -1.55 -19.45
N THR A 344 -26.34 -0.26 -19.47
CA THR A 344 -25.61 0.69 -20.31
C THR A 344 -24.36 1.20 -19.61
N LEU A 345 -23.32 1.43 -20.39
CA LEU A 345 -22.05 1.98 -19.87
C LEU A 345 -22.26 3.32 -19.15
N GLU A 346 -23.18 4.14 -19.64
CA GLU A 346 -23.52 5.45 -19.05
C GLU A 346 -24.05 5.32 -17.62
N LEU A 347 -24.95 4.37 -17.36
CA LEU A 347 -25.47 4.13 -16.00
C LEU A 347 -24.37 3.64 -15.05
N ILE A 348 -23.51 2.74 -15.53
CA ILE A 348 -22.39 2.24 -14.72
C ILE A 348 -21.44 3.38 -14.40
N GLN A 349 -21.10 4.26 -15.35
CA GLN A 349 -20.23 5.42 -15.15
C GLN A 349 -20.83 6.43 -14.15
N GLN A 350 -22.16 6.66 -14.18
CA GLN A 350 -22.84 7.51 -13.21
C GLN A 350 -22.67 6.98 -11.79
N VAL A 351 -22.83 5.65 -11.58
CA VAL A 351 -22.65 5.05 -10.25
C VAL A 351 -21.18 5.07 -9.83
N MET A 352 -20.24 4.83 -10.73
CA MET A 352 -18.80 4.98 -10.45
C MET A 352 -18.44 6.41 -10.03
N GLY A 353 -18.97 7.42 -10.72
CA GLY A 353 -18.80 8.83 -10.34
C GLY A 353 -19.34 9.13 -8.94
N LEU A 354 -20.49 8.55 -8.60
CA LEU A 354 -21.06 8.70 -7.26
C LEU A 354 -20.24 7.99 -6.17
N ILE A 355 -19.59 6.90 -6.48
CA ILE A 355 -18.62 6.25 -5.55
C ILE A 355 -17.46 7.21 -5.25
N GLU A 356 -16.93 7.90 -6.27
CA GLU A 356 -15.88 8.91 -6.06
C GLU A 356 -16.37 10.08 -5.19
N ASP A 357 -17.59 10.57 -5.44
CA ASP A 357 -18.21 11.61 -4.59
C ASP A 357 -18.32 11.15 -3.12
N VAL A 358 -18.71 9.90 -2.90
CA VAL A 358 -18.82 9.32 -1.55
C VAL A 358 -17.45 9.22 -0.90
N LYS A 359 -16.41 8.83 -1.62
CA LYS A 359 -15.02 8.81 -1.11
C LYS A 359 -14.60 10.22 -0.67
N ILE A 360 -14.83 11.24 -1.51
CA ILE A 360 -14.51 12.63 -1.19
C ILE A 360 -15.30 13.11 0.04
N ALA A 361 -16.61 12.83 0.09
CA ALA A 361 -17.46 13.24 1.21
C ALA A 361 -17.02 12.62 2.55
N ARG A 362 -16.49 11.40 2.54
CA ARG A 362 -15.93 10.76 3.75
C ARG A 362 -14.72 11.50 4.32
N TYR A 363 -13.87 12.07 3.50
CA TYR A 363 -12.79 12.94 3.99
C TYR A 363 -13.34 14.21 4.69
N GLN A 364 -14.63 14.53 4.48
CA GLN A 364 -15.35 15.64 5.12
C GLN A 364 -16.20 15.19 6.33
N ASN A 365 -15.92 14.02 6.92
CA ASN A 365 -16.60 13.44 8.09
C ASN A 365 -18.08 13.11 7.91
N VAL A 366 -18.51 12.72 6.72
CA VAL A 366 -19.85 12.17 6.49
C VAL A 366 -19.99 10.82 7.20
N GLN A 367 -21.13 10.60 7.88
CA GLN A 367 -21.41 9.34 8.57
C GLN A 367 -21.50 8.17 7.59
N ASP A 368 -20.87 7.04 7.93
CA ASP A 368 -20.83 5.83 7.09
C ASP A 368 -22.24 5.36 6.69
N LYS A 369 -23.23 5.45 7.58
CA LYS A 369 -24.63 5.08 7.27
C LYS A 369 -25.17 5.84 6.06
N MET A 370 -24.93 7.14 5.98
CA MET A 370 -25.36 7.96 4.84
C MET A 370 -24.65 7.55 3.54
N ALA A 371 -23.39 7.16 3.64
CA ALA A 371 -22.63 6.65 2.50
C ALA A 371 -23.24 5.34 1.96
N TYR A 372 -23.55 4.38 2.84
CA TYR A 372 -24.21 3.13 2.44
C TYR A 372 -25.61 3.38 1.83
N ASP A 373 -26.44 4.22 2.46
CA ASP A 373 -27.79 4.53 1.97
C ASP A 373 -27.74 5.14 0.56
N ARG A 374 -26.82 6.06 0.33
CA ARG A 374 -26.60 6.70 -0.98
C ARG A 374 -26.15 5.69 -2.03
N LEU A 375 -25.16 4.85 -1.70
CA LEU A 375 -24.66 3.81 -2.61
C LEU A 375 -25.73 2.77 -2.94
N MET A 376 -26.50 2.30 -1.94
CA MET A 376 -27.56 1.32 -2.16
C MET A 376 -28.68 1.88 -3.04
N SER A 377 -29.05 3.14 -2.84
CA SER A 377 -30.08 3.78 -3.69
C SER A 377 -29.64 3.90 -5.15
N SER A 378 -28.36 4.19 -5.38
CA SER A 378 -27.81 4.29 -6.73
C SER A 378 -27.60 2.94 -7.39
N LEU A 379 -27.17 1.93 -6.64
CA LEU A 379 -27.04 0.55 -7.13
C LEU A 379 -28.42 -0.08 -7.44
N ALA A 380 -29.48 0.35 -6.76
CA ALA A 380 -30.85 -0.07 -7.08
C ALA A 380 -31.38 0.56 -8.38
N ALA A 381 -30.82 1.69 -8.80
CA ALA A 381 -31.19 2.36 -10.06
C ALA A 381 -30.44 1.83 -11.29
N LEU A 382 -29.34 1.06 -11.08
CA LEU A 382 -28.70 0.27 -12.12
C LEU A 382 -29.61 -0.86 -12.60
#